data_8f5212d196b9b837df7888b6e4072858
#
_entry.id   8f5212d196b9b837df7888b6e4072858
#
_cell.length_a   1.000
_cell.length_b   1.000
_cell.length_c   1.000
_cell.angle_alpha   90.00
_cell.angle_beta   90.00
_cell.angle_gamma   90.00
#
_symmetry.space_group_name_H-M   'P 1'
#
loop_
_entity.id
_entity.type
_entity.pdbx_description
1 polymer ?
#
loop_
_entity_poly.entity_id
_entity_poly.type
_entity_poly.pdbx_seq_one_letter_code
_entity_poly.pdbx_strand_id
1 'polypeptide(L)'
;MRPEMSREKDWLSTNTAEGLQVLCYEHHVEMRLSPVLLKLHGESAETLLYACHEPGCFVHYHSSGGYFIVAQDAKTIERDVVPGVRCPKDGHLMYLAEAPPERKSFRLWKCPECKSSRTNAEIARA
;
A
#
# COMPACT_ATOMS: atom_id res chain seq x y z
N MET A 1 28.40 -1.05 -8.26
CA MET A 1 27.66 -0.70 -7.69
C MET A 1 26.35 -0.69 -8.05
N ARG A 2 25.62 -0.73 -7.44
CA ARG A 2 24.48 -0.89 -7.71
C ARG A 2 23.66 0.01 -7.81
N PRO A 3 23.15 0.08 -8.52
CA PRO A 3 22.43 1.22 -8.81
C PRO A 3 21.22 1.36 -8.02
N GLU A 4 20.85 2.55 -7.85
CA GLU A 4 19.70 2.84 -7.11
C GLU A 4 18.44 2.51 -7.81
N MET A 5 18.44 2.31 -9.09
CA MET A 5 17.20 2.10 -9.79
C MET A 5 16.47 0.86 -9.36
N SER A 6 17.14 -0.07 -8.73
CA SER A 6 16.43 -1.26 -8.23
C SER A 6 15.83 -1.04 -6.86
N ARG A 7 16.14 0.11 -6.21
CA ARG A 7 15.62 0.36 -4.90
C ARG A 7 14.14 0.41 -4.84
N GLU A 8 13.48 0.90 -5.85
CA GLU A 8 12.04 0.99 -5.83
C GLU A 8 11.36 -0.35 -5.71
N LYS A 9 12.04 -1.41 -6.09
CA LYS A 9 11.44 -2.74 -6.05
C LYS A 9 12.09 -3.65 -5.03
N ASP A 10 13.04 -3.13 -4.27
CA ASP A 10 13.69 -3.96 -3.26
C ASP A 10 12.74 -4.38 -2.16
N TRP A 11 11.74 -3.55 -1.85
CA TRP A 11 10.80 -3.89 -0.80
C TRP A 11 9.95 -5.11 -1.16
N LEU A 12 9.86 -5.47 -2.43
CA LEU A 12 9.10 -6.65 -2.84
C LEU A 12 9.83 -7.94 -2.51
N SER A 13 11.10 -7.88 -2.16
CA SER A 13 11.81 -9.09 -1.80
C SER A 13 11.49 -9.56 -0.39
N THR A 14 10.76 -8.76 0.39
CA THR A 14 10.34 -9.13 1.73
C THR A 14 8.83 -9.05 1.81
N ASN A 15 8.26 -9.80 2.73
CA ASN A 15 6.83 -9.76 2.93
C ASN A 15 6.43 -8.52 3.72
N THR A 16 5.22 -8.05 3.49
CA THR A 16 4.70 -6.91 4.23
C THR A 16 4.40 -7.31 5.68
N ALA A 17 4.30 -6.30 6.55
CA ALA A 17 3.98 -6.55 7.95
C ALA A 17 2.59 -7.18 8.04
N GLU A 18 2.43 -8.12 8.98
CA GLU A 18 1.17 -8.81 9.18
C GLU A 18 0.39 -8.18 10.32
N GLY A 19 -0.89 -8.50 10.38
CA GLY A 19 -1.73 -8.08 11.48
C GLY A 19 -2.28 -6.67 11.38
N LEU A 20 -2.10 -6.03 10.24
CA LEU A 20 -2.63 -4.70 10.00
C LEU A 20 -4.05 -4.79 9.45
N GLN A 21 -4.87 -3.81 9.81
CA GLN A 21 -6.21 -3.70 9.24
C GLN A 21 -6.16 -2.62 8.16
N VAL A 22 -5.78 -3.02 6.97
CA VAL A 22 -5.54 -2.12 5.85
C VAL A 22 -6.79 -2.05 4.99
N LEU A 23 -7.25 -0.83 4.71
CA LEU A 23 -8.40 -0.64 3.84
C LEU A 23 -7.94 -0.25 2.44
N CYS A 24 -8.69 -0.71 1.43
CA CYS A 24 -8.48 -0.26 0.07
C CYS A 24 -8.87 1.21 -0.02
N TYR A 25 -8.03 2.01 -0.64
CA TYR A 25 -8.32 3.44 -0.69
C TYR A 25 -9.46 3.77 -1.65
N GLU A 26 -9.85 2.83 -2.50
CA GLU A 26 -10.96 3.06 -3.43
C GLU A 26 -12.28 2.49 -2.92
N HIS A 27 -12.25 1.29 -2.36
CA HIS A 27 -13.48 0.61 -1.95
C HIS A 27 -13.74 0.70 -0.46
N HIS A 28 -12.73 1.09 0.31
CA HIS A 28 -12.83 1.25 1.77
C HIS A 28 -13.22 -0.04 2.46
N VAL A 29 -12.85 -1.16 1.88
CA VAL A 29 -13.08 -2.47 2.50
C VAL A 29 -11.75 -3.03 2.95
N GLU A 30 -11.78 -3.90 3.93
CA GLU A 30 -10.57 -4.47 4.47
C GLU A 30 -9.87 -5.34 3.43
N MET A 31 -8.60 -5.08 3.24
CA MET A 31 -7.78 -5.88 2.32
C MET A 31 -7.24 -7.09 3.05
N ARG A 32 -6.95 -8.14 2.31
CA ARG A 32 -6.48 -9.39 2.86
C ARG A 32 -5.05 -9.65 2.48
N LEU A 33 -4.28 -10.17 3.44
CA LEU A 33 -2.90 -10.55 3.18
C LEU A 33 -2.91 -11.82 2.35
N SER A 34 -2.32 -11.76 1.18
CA SER A 34 -2.37 -12.85 0.21
C SER A 34 -1.04 -12.99 -0.49
N PRO A 35 -0.67 -14.22 -0.86
CA PRO A 35 0.52 -14.40 -1.70
C PRO A 35 0.21 -13.95 -3.12
N VAL A 36 1.09 -13.12 -3.67
CA VAL A 36 0.93 -12.57 -5.00
C VAL A 36 2.21 -12.85 -5.78
N LEU A 37 2.04 -13.40 -6.98
CA LEU A 37 3.18 -13.68 -7.83
C LEU A 37 3.42 -12.49 -8.74
N LEU A 38 4.56 -11.85 -8.57
CA LEU A 38 4.92 -10.67 -9.35
C LEU A 38 6.13 -10.98 -10.21
N LYS A 39 6.16 -10.35 -11.38
CA LYS A 39 7.28 -10.50 -12.28
C LYS A 39 8.17 -9.28 -12.19
N LEU A 40 9.40 -9.48 -11.77
CA LEU A 40 10.36 -8.41 -11.62
C LEU A 40 11.62 -8.78 -12.38
N HIS A 41 12.04 -7.89 -13.28
CA HIS A 41 13.30 -8.12 -14.03
C HIS A 41 13.33 -9.48 -14.72
N GLY A 42 12.20 -9.91 -15.25
CA GLY A 42 12.13 -11.18 -15.93
C GLY A 42 11.97 -12.39 -15.04
N GLU A 43 11.96 -12.19 -13.74
CA GLU A 43 11.80 -13.29 -12.80
C GLU A 43 10.48 -13.16 -12.06
N SER A 44 9.93 -14.30 -11.67
CA SER A 44 8.71 -14.32 -10.89
C SER A 44 9.04 -14.56 -9.43
N ALA A 45 8.41 -13.81 -8.56
CA ALA A 45 8.62 -13.95 -7.12
C ALA A 45 7.29 -13.84 -6.40
N GLU A 46 7.08 -14.73 -5.43
CA GLU A 46 5.87 -14.69 -4.63
C GLU A 46 6.12 -13.84 -3.40
N THR A 47 5.20 -12.94 -3.12
CA THR A 47 5.32 -11.99 -2.02
C THR A 47 3.97 -11.87 -1.35
N LEU A 48 3.96 -11.76 -0.01
CA LEU A 48 2.74 -11.51 0.72
C LEU A 48 2.39 -10.04 0.65
N LEU A 49 1.21 -9.73 0.14
CA LEU A 49 0.73 -8.36 0.00
C LEU A 49 -0.72 -8.28 0.45
N TYR A 50 -1.11 -7.11 0.93
CA TYR A 50 -2.52 -6.85 1.17
C TYR A 50 -3.16 -6.57 -0.19
N ALA A 51 -4.27 -7.23 -0.45
CA ALA A 51 -4.96 -7.12 -1.74
C ALA A 51 -6.44 -6.88 -1.53
N CYS A 52 -7.01 -5.98 -2.32
CA CYS A 52 -8.45 -5.76 -2.31
C CYS A 52 -9.10 -6.88 -3.12
N HIS A 53 -10.13 -7.49 -2.53
CA HIS A 53 -10.79 -8.61 -3.18
C HIS A 53 -12.10 -8.23 -3.87
N GLU A 54 -12.35 -6.93 -4.02
CA GLU A 54 -13.48 -6.50 -4.82
C GLU A 54 -13.26 -6.83 -6.28
N PRO A 55 -14.28 -7.28 -6.99
CA PRO A 55 -14.11 -7.65 -8.40
C PRO A 55 -13.57 -6.47 -9.21
N GLY A 56 -12.56 -6.75 -10.01
CA GLY A 56 -11.96 -5.73 -10.86
C GLY A 56 -11.02 -4.77 -10.17
N CYS A 57 -10.75 -4.97 -8.89
CA CYS A 57 -9.85 -4.09 -8.17
C CYS A 57 -8.45 -4.71 -8.13
N PHE A 58 -7.44 -3.91 -8.50
CA PHE A 58 -6.06 -4.37 -8.52
C PHE A 58 -5.20 -3.60 -7.53
N VAL A 59 -5.81 -3.02 -6.51
CA VAL A 59 -5.10 -2.25 -5.50
C VAL A 59 -4.44 -3.21 -4.51
N HIS A 60 -3.16 -2.95 -4.24
CA HIS A 60 -2.39 -3.73 -3.28
C HIS A 60 -1.68 -2.77 -2.33
N TYR A 61 -1.24 -3.28 -1.20
CA TYR A 61 -0.51 -2.50 -0.23
C TYR A 61 0.63 -3.33 0.37
N HIS A 62 1.80 -2.69 0.49
CA HIS A 62 2.95 -3.27 1.16
C HIS A 62 3.47 -2.27 2.18
N SER A 63 3.85 -2.74 3.36
CA SER A 63 4.24 -1.83 4.43
C SER A 63 5.45 -0.97 4.08
N SER A 64 6.32 -1.45 3.20
CA SER A 64 7.49 -0.66 2.79
C SER A 64 7.23 0.15 1.53
N GLY A 65 6.37 -0.33 0.65
CA GLY A 65 6.14 0.31 -0.64
C GLY A 65 4.86 1.09 -0.76
N GLY A 66 3.96 0.99 0.22
CA GLY A 66 2.69 1.69 0.18
C GLY A 66 1.70 1.05 -0.75
N TYR A 67 0.70 1.84 -1.15
CA TYR A 67 -0.30 1.35 -2.10
C TYR A 67 0.26 1.33 -3.52
N PHE A 68 -0.18 0.38 -4.29
CA PHE A 68 0.16 0.32 -5.70
C PHE A 68 -0.89 -0.49 -6.43
N ILE A 69 -0.93 -0.33 -7.74
CA ILE A 69 -1.88 -1.04 -8.58
C ILE A 69 -1.08 -2.02 -9.44
N VAL A 70 -1.53 -3.27 -9.45
CA VAL A 70 -0.94 -4.27 -10.31
C VAL A 70 -1.78 -4.30 -11.59
N ALA A 71 -1.13 -4.14 -12.74
CA ALA A 71 -1.85 -4.11 -14.00
C ALA A 71 -2.58 -5.43 -14.24
N GLN A 72 -3.53 -5.41 -15.17
CA GLN A 72 -4.33 -6.59 -15.45
C GLN A 72 -3.52 -7.82 -15.79
N ASP A 73 -2.32 -7.63 -16.35
CA ASP A 73 -1.48 -8.77 -16.67
C ASP A 73 -0.76 -9.31 -15.44
N ALA A 74 -0.98 -8.72 -14.27
CA ALA A 74 -0.37 -9.11 -13.01
C ALA A 74 1.16 -9.02 -13.05
N LYS A 75 1.69 -8.14 -13.87
CA LYS A 75 3.15 -8.03 -14.02
C LYS A 75 3.67 -6.63 -13.76
N THR A 76 2.91 -5.62 -14.13
CA THR A 76 3.37 -4.24 -14.05
C THR A 76 2.80 -3.56 -12.81
N ILE A 77 3.66 -2.88 -12.08
CA ILE A 77 3.25 -2.13 -10.91
C ILE A 77 3.09 -0.67 -11.31
N GLU A 78 1.92 -0.12 -11.03
CA GLU A 78 1.60 1.27 -11.33
C GLU A 78 1.36 2.02 -10.04
N ARG A 79 1.95 3.19 -9.91
CA ARG A 79 1.85 3.95 -8.67
C ARG A 79 1.41 5.39 -8.87
N ASP A 80 1.21 5.80 -10.10
CA ASP A 80 0.97 7.21 -10.39
C ASP A 80 -0.30 7.77 -9.80
N VAL A 81 -1.31 6.92 -9.60
CA VAL A 81 -2.61 7.39 -9.15
C VAL A 81 -2.94 6.94 -7.74
N VAL A 82 -1.96 6.46 -7.00
CA VAL A 82 -2.22 5.97 -5.65
C VAL A 82 -1.77 7.00 -4.62
N PRO A 83 -2.38 6.98 -3.42
CA PRO A 83 -1.99 7.91 -2.39
C PRO A 83 -0.60 7.59 -1.84
N GLY A 84 0.16 8.63 -1.60
CA GLY A 84 1.50 8.48 -1.04
C GLY A 84 1.62 9.21 0.28
N VAL A 85 0.83 8.82 1.27
CA VAL A 85 0.83 9.45 2.57
C VAL A 85 1.97 8.89 3.40
N ARG A 86 2.86 9.78 3.86
CA ARG A 86 4.04 9.36 4.61
C ARG A 86 3.94 9.73 6.06
N CYS A 87 4.49 8.87 6.90
CA CYS A 87 4.58 9.13 8.33
C CYS A 87 5.56 10.28 8.59
N PRO A 88 5.17 11.29 9.37
CA PRO A 88 6.08 12.40 9.62
C PRO A 88 7.26 12.03 10.50
N LYS A 89 7.19 10.90 11.20
CA LYS A 89 8.27 10.50 12.10
C LYS A 89 9.32 9.63 11.44
N ASP A 90 8.91 8.67 10.61
CA ASP A 90 9.88 7.74 10.05
C ASP A 90 9.82 7.66 8.53
N GLY A 91 8.90 8.38 7.89
CA GLY A 91 8.84 8.40 6.44
C GLY A 91 8.23 7.19 5.78
N HIS A 92 7.75 6.23 6.55
CA HIS A 92 7.10 5.06 5.98
C HIS A 92 5.76 5.44 5.36
N LEU A 93 5.36 4.68 4.35
CA LEU A 93 4.08 4.93 3.68
C LEU A 93 2.96 4.37 4.52
N MET A 94 2.03 5.24 4.87
CA MET A 94 0.94 4.90 5.77
C MET A 94 -0.19 4.21 5.00
N TYR A 95 -0.98 3.44 5.72
CA TYR A 95 -2.14 2.77 5.15
C TYR A 95 -3.42 3.40 5.67
N LEU A 96 -4.48 3.27 4.87
CA LEU A 96 -5.79 3.78 5.26
C LEU A 96 -6.36 2.85 6.32
N ALA A 97 -6.59 3.39 7.51
CA ALA A 97 -7.07 2.59 8.63
C ALA A 97 -8.57 2.75 8.86
N GLU A 98 -9.12 3.92 8.57
CA GLU A 98 -10.55 4.16 8.76
C GLU A 98 -11.08 5.07 7.68
N ALA A 99 -12.24 4.72 7.16
CA ALA A 99 -12.97 5.53 6.18
C ALA A 99 -14.44 5.27 6.40
N PRO A 100 -15.01 5.77 7.52
CA PRO A 100 -16.39 5.45 7.88
C PRO A 100 -17.37 6.03 6.86
N PRO A 101 -18.38 5.26 6.44
CA PRO A 101 -19.32 5.74 5.43
C PRO A 101 -20.16 6.92 5.89
N GLU A 102 -20.40 7.05 7.19
CA GLU A 102 -21.19 8.14 7.70
C GLU A 102 -20.41 9.46 7.74
N ARG A 103 -19.11 9.42 7.56
CA ARG A 103 -18.27 10.61 7.51
C ARG A 103 -17.46 10.57 6.22
N LYS A 104 -18.12 10.95 5.14
CA LYS A 104 -17.59 10.72 3.80
C LYS A 104 -16.23 11.33 3.52
N SER A 105 -15.92 12.44 4.14
CA SER A 105 -14.63 13.08 3.89
C SER A 105 -13.58 12.75 4.94
N PHE A 106 -13.88 11.88 5.90
CA PHE A 106 -12.93 11.54 6.93
C PHE A 106 -12.07 10.36 6.50
N ARG A 107 -10.77 10.49 6.71
CA ARG A 107 -9.82 9.40 6.44
C ARG A 107 -8.79 9.39 7.55
N LEU A 108 -8.53 8.21 8.10
CA LEU A 108 -7.49 8.05 9.11
C LEU A 108 -6.41 7.14 8.55
N TRP A 109 -5.17 7.64 8.55
CA TRP A 109 -4.02 6.92 8.04
C TRP A 109 -3.12 6.54 9.21
N LYS A 110 -2.51 5.36 9.13
CA LYS A 110 -1.62 4.88 10.19
C LYS A 110 -0.31 4.40 9.62
N CYS A 111 0.74 4.57 10.41
CA CYS A 111 2.06 4.07 10.04
C CYS A 111 2.18 2.60 10.43
N PRO A 112 2.64 1.74 9.54
CA PRO A 112 2.77 0.32 9.87
C PRO A 112 3.89 0.03 10.87
N GLU A 113 4.81 0.97 11.05
CA GLU A 113 5.95 0.74 11.94
C GLU A 113 5.77 1.38 13.31
N CYS A 114 5.53 2.68 13.34
CA CYS A 114 5.52 3.38 14.63
C CYS A 114 4.12 3.62 15.18
N LYS A 115 3.10 3.22 14.45
CA LYS A 115 1.69 3.32 14.86
C LYS A 115 1.18 4.75 14.97
N SER A 116 1.92 5.73 14.49
CA SER A 116 1.43 7.10 14.42
C SER A 116 0.25 7.19 13.45
N SER A 117 -0.64 8.12 13.69
CA SER A 117 -1.81 8.30 12.81
C SER A 117 -1.93 9.75 12.38
N ARG A 118 -2.56 9.94 11.23
CA ARG A 118 -2.86 11.27 10.68
C ARG A 118 -4.23 11.22 10.03
N THR A 119 -4.97 12.32 10.16
CA THR A 119 -6.23 12.43 9.44
C THR A 119 -5.99 13.16 8.12
N ASN A 120 -6.96 13.02 7.21
CA ASN A 120 -6.84 13.73 5.94
C ASN A 120 -6.83 15.24 6.13
N ALA A 121 -7.50 15.74 7.17
CA ALA A 121 -7.46 17.17 7.46
C ALA A 121 -6.06 17.63 7.85
N GLU A 122 -5.36 16.82 8.65
CA GLU A 122 -4.00 17.15 9.04
C GLU A 122 -3.05 17.12 7.86
N ILE A 123 -3.25 16.16 6.97
CA ILE A 123 -2.40 16.03 5.79
C ILE A 123 -2.61 17.23 4.86
N ALA A 124 -3.85 17.65 4.71
CA ALA A 124 -4.15 18.77 3.83
C ALA A 124 -3.55 20.07 4.30
N ARG A 125 -3.31 20.19 5.62
CA ARG A 125 -2.72 21.38 6.15
C ARG A 125 -1.20 21.42 6.09
N ALA A 126 -0.60 20.28 5.88
CA ALA A 126 0.87 20.17 5.93
C ALA A 126 1.57 20.85 4.75
#